data_38a3848304571980a22ad5c7c6074de2
#
_entry.id   38a3848304571980a22ad5c7c6074de2
#
_cell.length_a   1.000
_cell.length_b   1.000
_cell.length_c   1.000
_cell.angle_alpha   90.00
_cell.angle_beta   90.00
_cell.angle_gamma   90.00
#
_symmetry.space_group_name_H-M   'P 1'
#
loop_
_entity.id
_entity.type
_entity.pdbx_description
1 polymer ?
#
loop_
_entity_poly.entity_id
_entity_poly.type
_entity_poly.pdbx_seq_one_letter_code
_entity_poly.pdbx_strand_id
1 'polypeptide(L)'
;MPDDNANRVVSFDDESLILVDSNNTVLGHKPKVDCHRGNGILHRAFSIFLFNSAGDIMLQQRSRQKQLWPGYWSNSCCSHPRRGETVDQAAARRLYEELAAAAPLVYLYRFEYHARFHDIGSEHELCTVYAARSDAPIHVNANEVADWHFTAPEVLDRELQHNPQNYTPWLQLEWPRIRASHWHQVIAA
;
A
#
# COMPACT_ATOMS: atom_id res chain seq x y z
N MET A 1 27.00 -2.94 -6.84
CA MET A 1 26.91 -3.03 -5.37
C MET A 1 25.67 -3.84 -5.08
N PRO A 2 25.69 -4.88 -4.23
CA PRO A 2 24.45 -5.50 -3.82
C PRO A 2 23.61 -4.42 -3.15
N ASP A 3 22.33 -4.39 -3.48
CA ASP A 3 21.37 -3.39 -3.02
C ASP A 3 21.24 -3.52 -1.49
N ASP A 4 21.76 -2.54 -0.75
CA ASP A 4 21.77 -2.50 0.72
C ASP A 4 20.34 -2.41 1.30
N ASN A 5 19.34 -2.36 0.42
CA ASN A 5 17.92 -2.18 0.72
C ASN A 5 17.19 -3.51 0.98
N ALA A 6 17.67 -4.65 0.47
CA ALA A 6 16.94 -5.92 0.45
C ALA A 6 16.59 -6.48 1.85
N ASN A 7 17.37 -6.13 2.89
CA ASN A 7 17.17 -6.61 4.26
C ASN A 7 17.13 -5.47 5.30
N ARG A 8 17.05 -4.22 4.86
CA ARG A 8 16.99 -3.08 5.77
C ARG A 8 15.61 -3.02 6.44
N VAL A 9 15.59 -2.84 7.76
CA VAL A 9 14.34 -2.51 8.46
C VAL A 9 13.95 -1.08 8.07
N VAL A 10 12.77 -0.93 7.46
CA VAL A 10 12.27 0.35 6.92
C VAL A 10 10.93 0.77 7.53
N SER A 11 10.34 -0.09 8.38
CA SER A 11 9.10 0.16 9.09
C SER A 11 9.28 -0.15 10.56
N PHE A 12 8.87 0.78 11.44
CA PHE A 12 9.07 0.70 12.87
C PHE A 12 7.75 0.94 13.61
N ASP A 13 7.57 0.30 14.76
CA ASP A 13 6.36 0.41 15.59
C ASP A 13 6.19 1.81 16.21
N ASP A 14 7.28 2.53 16.43
CA ASP A 14 7.34 3.88 17.00
C ASP A 14 7.26 4.99 15.95
N GLU A 15 7.13 4.67 14.66
CA GLU A 15 6.88 5.68 13.62
C GLU A 15 5.71 6.57 14.01
N SER A 16 5.95 7.89 14.01
CA SER A 16 4.92 8.88 14.35
C SER A 16 4.00 9.12 13.17
N LEU A 17 2.81 8.50 13.17
CA LEU A 17 1.80 8.65 12.13
C LEU A 17 0.95 9.90 12.34
N ILE A 18 0.34 10.39 11.26
CA ILE A 18 -0.45 11.62 11.21
C ILE A 18 -1.93 11.27 11.38
N LEU A 19 -2.49 11.60 12.56
CA LEU A 19 -3.91 11.44 12.84
C LEU A 19 -4.72 12.52 12.12
N VAL A 20 -5.86 12.12 11.55
CA VAL A 20 -6.75 13.03 10.82
C VAL A 20 -8.22 12.77 11.12
N ASP A 21 -9.08 13.71 10.76
CA ASP A 21 -10.49 13.46 10.56
C ASP A 21 -10.82 13.04 9.10
N SER A 22 -12.07 12.71 8.81
CA SER A 22 -12.52 12.33 7.46
C SER A 22 -12.36 13.45 6.42
N ASN A 23 -12.16 14.70 6.84
CA ASN A 23 -11.86 15.86 5.99
C ASN A 23 -10.35 16.06 5.76
N ASN A 24 -9.51 15.14 6.30
CA ASN A 24 -8.05 15.22 6.25
C ASN A 24 -7.45 16.36 7.11
N THR A 25 -8.19 16.88 8.08
CA THR A 25 -7.67 17.85 9.05
C THR A 25 -6.76 17.11 10.04
N VAL A 26 -5.55 17.62 10.26
CA VAL A 26 -4.61 17.01 11.21
C VAL A 26 -5.11 17.21 12.64
N LEU A 27 -5.28 16.09 13.36
CA LEU A 27 -5.72 16.06 14.75
C LEU A 27 -4.56 15.84 15.75
N GLY A 28 -3.41 15.32 15.25
CA GLY A 28 -2.26 15.03 16.10
C GLY A 28 -1.38 13.93 15.48
N HIS A 29 -0.60 13.31 16.35
CA HIS A 29 0.32 12.24 15.94
C HIS A 29 0.35 11.16 17.01
N LYS A 30 0.54 9.89 16.61
CA LYS A 30 0.75 8.77 17.52
C LYS A 30 1.72 7.75 16.93
N PRO A 31 2.35 6.92 17.77
CA PRO A 31 3.10 5.76 17.30
C PRO A 31 2.23 4.83 16.44
N LYS A 32 2.82 4.26 15.42
CA LYS A 32 2.16 3.33 14.49
C LYS A 32 1.44 2.20 15.22
N VAL A 33 2.10 1.57 16.19
CA VAL A 33 1.52 0.48 16.98
C VAL A 33 0.22 0.90 17.69
N ASP A 34 0.14 2.14 18.19
CA ASP A 34 -1.06 2.65 18.84
C ASP A 34 -2.18 2.97 17.85
N CYS A 35 -1.83 3.41 16.64
CA CYS A 35 -2.79 3.68 15.58
C CYS A 35 -3.51 2.41 15.10
N HIS A 36 -2.86 1.25 15.18
CA HIS A 36 -3.40 -0.03 14.70
C HIS A 36 -4.01 -0.91 15.81
N ARG A 37 -3.89 -0.51 17.10
CA ARG A 37 -4.42 -1.31 18.22
C ARG A 37 -5.94 -1.26 18.29
N GLY A 38 -6.56 -2.42 18.59
CA GLY A 38 -8.01 -2.52 18.78
C GLY A 38 -8.80 -2.12 17.53
N ASN A 39 -9.64 -1.10 17.64
CA ASN A 39 -10.43 -0.60 16.51
C ASN A 39 -9.65 0.33 15.55
N GLY A 40 -8.37 0.58 15.82
CA GLY A 40 -7.59 1.53 15.04
C GLY A 40 -7.99 2.99 15.26
N ILE A 41 -7.08 3.90 14.93
CA ILE A 41 -7.33 5.35 14.98
C ILE A 41 -7.15 5.87 13.57
N LEU A 42 -8.07 6.71 13.08
CA LEU A 42 -8.01 7.24 11.72
C LEU A 42 -6.71 8.04 11.52
N HIS A 43 -5.92 7.60 10.55
CA HIS A 43 -4.64 8.20 10.23
C HIS A 43 -4.39 8.20 8.71
N ARG A 44 -3.44 9.02 8.26
CA ARG A 44 -3.06 9.08 6.83
C ARG A 44 -2.33 7.84 6.40
N ALA A 45 -2.72 7.35 5.21
CA ALA A 45 -2.06 6.26 4.53
C ALA A 45 -2.01 6.50 3.01
N PHE A 46 -1.32 5.63 2.32
CA PHE A 46 -1.33 5.58 0.86
C PHE A 46 -1.21 4.15 0.33
N SER A 47 -1.75 3.96 -0.87
CA SER A 47 -1.62 2.77 -1.70
C SER A 47 -1.03 3.12 -3.05
N ILE A 48 -0.10 2.31 -3.54
CA ILE A 48 0.49 2.45 -4.88
C ILE A 48 0.18 1.19 -5.69
N PHE A 49 -0.29 1.41 -6.91
CA PHE A 49 -0.52 0.39 -7.93
C PHE A 49 0.52 0.59 -9.03
N LEU A 50 1.57 -0.26 -9.03
CA LEU A 50 2.66 -0.20 -9.98
C LEU A 50 2.36 -1.10 -11.18
N PHE A 51 2.41 -0.54 -12.37
CA PHE A 51 2.17 -1.24 -13.63
C PHE A 51 3.48 -1.30 -14.45
N ASN A 52 3.63 -2.36 -15.26
CA ASN A 52 4.64 -2.43 -16.30
C ASN A 52 4.13 -1.82 -17.61
N SER A 53 4.96 -1.76 -18.65
CA SER A 53 4.57 -1.25 -19.97
C SER A 53 3.55 -2.14 -20.69
N ALA A 54 3.46 -3.42 -20.34
CA ALA A 54 2.43 -4.32 -20.85
C ALA A 54 1.04 -4.05 -20.22
N GLY A 55 0.97 -3.23 -19.15
CA GLY A 55 -0.25 -2.94 -18.42
C GLY A 55 -0.57 -3.93 -17.31
N ASP A 56 0.35 -4.87 -17.02
CA ASP A 56 0.20 -5.78 -15.90
C ASP A 56 0.48 -5.06 -14.58
N ILE A 57 -0.29 -5.40 -13.56
CA ILE A 57 -0.12 -4.85 -12.21
C ILE A 57 0.83 -5.72 -11.40
N MET A 58 1.74 -5.08 -10.66
CA MET A 58 2.55 -5.74 -9.66
C MET A 58 1.74 -5.98 -8.37
N LEU A 59 1.61 -7.22 -7.97
CA LEU A 59 1.11 -7.63 -6.66
C LEU A 59 2.27 -8.06 -5.78
N GLN A 60 2.17 -7.76 -4.47
CA GLN A 60 3.09 -8.26 -3.46
C GLN A 60 2.37 -9.19 -2.47
N GLN A 61 3.05 -10.24 -2.03
CA GLN A 61 2.66 -10.99 -0.85
C GLN A 61 3.32 -10.36 0.37
N ARG A 62 2.51 -9.93 1.33
CA ARG A 62 2.99 -9.28 2.55
C ARG A 62 3.90 -10.22 3.34
N SER A 63 5.02 -9.71 3.85
CA SER A 63 5.91 -10.47 4.71
C SER A 63 5.14 -11.14 5.86
N ARG A 64 5.56 -12.34 6.23
CA ARG A 64 5.01 -13.07 7.38
C ARG A 64 5.32 -12.41 8.73
N GLN A 65 6.23 -11.41 8.73
CA GLN A 65 6.57 -10.62 9.91
C GLN A 65 5.59 -9.46 10.16
N LYS A 66 4.69 -9.16 9.21
CA LYS A 66 3.67 -8.12 9.39
C LYS A 66 2.67 -8.54 10.47
N GLN A 67 2.32 -7.61 11.38
CA GLN A 67 1.35 -7.86 12.44
C GLN A 67 -0.07 -8.06 11.89
N LEU A 68 -0.44 -7.24 10.90
CA LEU A 68 -1.77 -7.29 10.28
C LEU A 68 -1.66 -7.86 8.86
N TRP A 69 -2.53 -8.82 8.54
CA TRP A 69 -2.59 -9.55 7.26
C TRP A 69 -1.23 -10.09 6.78
N PRO A 70 -0.47 -10.86 7.63
CA PRO A 70 0.76 -11.51 7.17
C PRO A 70 0.47 -12.57 6.10
N GLY A 71 1.26 -12.56 5.01
CA GLY A 71 1.13 -13.55 3.93
C GLY A 71 -0.03 -13.32 2.95
N TYR A 72 -0.84 -12.28 3.14
CA TYR A 72 -1.89 -11.91 2.18
C TYR A 72 -1.30 -11.21 0.97
N TRP A 73 -1.92 -11.40 -0.20
CA TRP A 73 -1.62 -10.65 -1.40
C TRP A 73 -2.22 -9.24 -1.33
N SER A 74 -1.48 -8.27 -1.82
CA SER A 74 -1.84 -6.85 -1.77
C SER A 74 -1.40 -6.14 -3.05
N ASN A 75 -1.79 -4.87 -3.20
CA ASN A 75 -1.25 -3.97 -4.20
C ASN A 75 0.26 -3.76 -4.01
N SER A 76 0.90 -3.05 -4.91
CA SER A 76 2.36 -3.00 -5.05
C SER A 76 3.09 -2.44 -3.83
N CYS A 77 2.54 -1.39 -3.18
CA CYS A 77 3.10 -0.81 -1.97
C CYS A 77 2.03 -0.08 -1.17
N CYS A 78 2.00 -0.26 0.15
CA CYS A 78 1.10 0.43 1.08
C CYS A 78 1.87 0.84 2.33
N SER A 79 1.70 2.08 2.78
CA SER A 79 2.32 2.56 4.02
C SER A 79 1.73 3.90 4.46
N HIS A 80 2.44 4.57 5.36
CA HIS A 80 1.99 5.79 6.03
C HIS A 80 3.01 6.91 5.85
N PRO A 81 2.58 8.17 5.70
CA PRO A 81 3.44 9.32 5.89
C PRO A 81 3.79 9.47 7.38
N ARG A 82 5.06 9.72 7.65
CA ARG A 82 5.56 10.05 8.98
C ARG A 82 5.30 11.53 9.29
N ARG A 83 5.32 11.90 10.56
CA ARG A 83 5.26 13.30 10.98
C ARG A 83 6.27 14.14 10.20
N GLY A 84 5.78 15.20 9.55
CA GLY A 84 6.60 16.11 8.75
C GLY A 84 6.74 15.72 7.28
N GLU A 85 6.26 14.55 6.86
CA GLU A 85 6.22 14.14 5.45
C GLU A 85 4.88 14.53 4.79
N THR A 86 4.94 14.91 3.53
CA THR A 86 3.76 14.87 2.67
C THR A 86 3.46 13.42 2.26
N VAL A 87 2.23 13.15 1.83
CA VAL A 87 1.84 11.80 1.36
C VAL A 87 2.67 11.40 0.14
N ASP A 88 2.92 12.33 -0.80
CA ASP A 88 3.71 12.08 -2.01
C ASP A 88 5.18 11.74 -1.67
N GLN A 89 5.80 12.46 -0.72
CA GLN A 89 7.16 12.16 -0.26
C GLN A 89 7.25 10.76 0.37
N ALA A 90 6.28 10.42 1.23
CA ALA A 90 6.22 9.12 1.87
C ALA A 90 6.00 8.00 0.86
N ALA A 91 5.11 8.20 -0.12
CA ALA A 91 4.82 7.23 -1.17
C ALA A 91 6.07 6.96 -2.04
N ALA A 92 6.76 8.00 -2.49
CA ALA A 92 7.99 7.84 -3.26
C ALA A 92 9.10 7.15 -2.45
N ARG A 93 9.28 7.53 -1.18
CA ARG A 93 10.24 6.90 -0.26
C ARG A 93 9.96 5.41 -0.10
N ARG A 94 8.72 5.03 0.20
CA ARG A 94 8.36 3.65 0.46
C ARG A 94 8.39 2.78 -0.79
N LEU A 95 8.02 3.31 -1.95
CA LEU A 95 8.17 2.62 -3.23
C LEU A 95 9.63 2.20 -3.45
N TYR A 96 10.57 3.10 -3.14
CA TYR A 96 11.98 2.79 -3.21
C TYR A 96 12.45 1.82 -2.11
N GLU A 97 12.03 2.04 -0.86
CA GLU A 97 12.43 1.21 0.29
C GLU A 97 11.92 -0.23 0.19
N GLU A 98 10.72 -0.45 -0.37
CA GLU A 98 10.12 -1.79 -0.47
C GLU A 98 10.48 -2.53 -1.76
N LEU A 99 10.63 -1.80 -2.88
CA LEU A 99 10.74 -2.40 -4.22
C LEU A 99 11.99 -1.97 -4.99
N ALA A 100 12.82 -1.08 -4.45
CA ALA A 100 13.90 -0.38 -5.14
C ALA A 100 13.44 0.30 -6.45
N ALA A 101 12.15 0.65 -6.54
CA ALA A 101 11.54 1.27 -7.69
C ALA A 101 11.36 2.77 -7.49
N ALA A 102 11.58 3.52 -8.56
CA ALA A 102 11.31 4.96 -8.62
C ALA A 102 10.49 5.23 -9.88
N ALA A 103 9.33 5.86 -9.72
CA ALA A 103 8.44 6.22 -10.83
C ALA A 103 7.62 7.45 -10.44
N PRO A 104 7.20 8.28 -11.42
CA PRO A 104 6.20 9.31 -11.19
C PRO A 104 4.92 8.70 -10.62
N LEU A 105 4.37 9.35 -9.59
CA LEU A 105 3.13 8.92 -8.96
C LEU A 105 1.96 9.74 -9.53
N VAL A 106 0.96 9.07 -10.06
CA VAL A 106 -0.28 9.69 -10.54
C VAL A 106 -1.35 9.51 -9.48
N TYR A 107 -1.81 10.62 -8.88
CA TYR A 107 -2.92 10.61 -7.93
C TYR A 107 -4.21 10.14 -8.60
N LEU A 108 -4.89 9.17 -8.01
CA LEU A 108 -6.18 8.68 -8.49
C LEU A 108 -7.33 9.24 -7.64
N TYR A 109 -7.34 8.93 -6.35
CA TYR A 109 -8.36 9.38 -5.41
C TYR A 109 -7.91 9.21 -3.96
N ARG A 110 -8.75 9.66 -3.04
CA ARG A 110 -8.62 9.42 -1.60
C ARG A 110 -9.93 8.86 -1.07
N PHE A 111 -9.83 7.94 -0.10
CA PHE A 111 -10.99 7.38 0.58
C PHE A 111 -10.65 6.98 2.00
N GLU A 112 -11.66 6.90 2.84
CA GLU A 112 -11.55 6.36 4.18
C GLU A 112 -12.03 4.91 4.18
N TYR A 113 -11.30 4.05 4.88
CA TYR A 113 -11.73 2.68 5.13
C TYR A 113 -11.34 2.22 6.53
N HIS A 114 -12.06 1.21 7.01
CA HIS A 114 -11.79 0.53 8.25
C HIS A 114 -11.84 -0.98 8.02
N ALA A 115 -10.80 -1.69 8.43
CA ALA A 115 -10.73 -3.14 8.35
C ALA A 115 -10.14 -3.70 9.64
N ARG A 116 -10.79 -4.71 10.22
CA ARG A 116 -10.33 -5.37 11.44
C ARG A 116 -9.69 -6.72 11.11
N PHE A 117 -8.53 -6.97 11.69
CA PHE A 117 -7.83 -8.24 11.58
C PHE A 117 -7.94 -9.02 12.90
N HIS A 118 -8.98 -9.85 13.01
CA HIS A 118 -9.28 -10.62 14.22
C HIS A 118 -9.34 -9.74 15.48
N ASP A 119 -8.74 -10.22 16.58
CA ASP A 119 -8.56 -9.45 17.81
C ASP A 119 -7.16 -8.81 17.95
N ILE A 120 -6.38 -8.84 16.85
CA ILE A 120 -4.99 -8.35 16.83
C ILE A 120 -4.94 -6.83 16.64
N GLY A 121 -5.75 -6.28 15.73
CA GLY A 121 -5.77 -4.86 15.43
C GLY A 121 -6.62 -4.50 14.22
N SER A 122 -6.49 -3.27 13.77
CA SER A 122 -7.26 -2.74 12.64
C SER A 122 -6.44 -1.73 11.84
N GLU A 123 -6.73 -1.68 10.55
CA GLU A 123 -6.44 -0.51 9.71
C GLU A 123 -7.64 0.42 9.75
N HIS A 124 -7.42 1.69 10.08
CA HIS A 124 -8.41 2.76 9.98
C HIS A 124 -7.73 3.95 9.32
N GLU A 125 -7.90 4.06 8.02
CA GLU A 125 -7.05 4.89 7.18
C GLU A 125 -7.84 5.85 6.31
N LEU A 126 -7.31 7.07 6.21
CA LEU A 126 -7.60 7.99 5.12
C LEU A 126 -6.53 7.79 4.05
N CYS A 127 -6.79 6.84 3.14
CA CYS A 127 -5.84 6.33 2.17
C CYS A 127 -5.84 7.14 0.88
N THR A 128 -4.67 7.61 0.44
CA THR A 128 -4.46 8.23 -0.87
C THR A 128 -3.95 7.17 -1.85
N VAL A 129 -4.65 7.00 -2.97
CA VAL A 129 -4.36 5.96 -3.96
C VAL A 129 -3.65 6.55 -5.16
N TYR A 130 -2.55 5.93 -5.54
CA TYR A 130 -1.71 6.30 -6.68
C TYR A 130 -1.58 5.16 -7.68
N ALA A 131 -1.42 5.53 -8.95
CA ALA A 131 -0.86 4.67 -9.98
C ALA A 131 0.58 5.10 -10.29
N ALA A 132 1.40 4.14 -10.70
CA ALA A 132 2.76 4.38 -11.20
C ALA A 132 3.06 3.39 -12.31
N ARG A 133 4.02 3.70 -13.20
CA ARG A 133 4.48 2.80 -14.26
C ARG A 133 5.99 2.71 -14.25
N SER A 134 6.52 1.50 -14.33
CA SER A 134 7.96 1.23 -14.44
C SER A 134 8.22 -0.17 -15.00
N ASP A 135 9.21 -0.26 -15.89
CA ASP A 135 9.80 -1.52 -16.34
C ASP A 135 11.18 -1.77 -15.71
N ALA A 136 11.57 -0.93 -14.74
CA ALA A 136 12.81 -1.14 -14.01
C ALA A 136 12.77 -2.47 -13.23
N PRO A 137 13.90 -3.15 -13.08
CA PRO A 137 13.97 -4.36 -12.25
C PRO A 137 13.46 -4.08 -10.83
N ILE A 138 12.66 -5.00 -10.32
CA ILE A 138 12.12 -4.95 -8.95
C ILE A 138 13.05 -5.72 -8.03
N HIS A 139 13.46 -5.08 -6.94
CA HIS A 139 14.25 -5.67 -5.87
C HIS A 139 13.52 -5.47 -4.54
N VAL A 140 12.84 -6.52 -4.09
CA VAL A 140 11.99 -6.43 -2.90
C VAL A 140 12.80 -6.45 -1.60
N ASN A 141 12.32 -5.71 -0.62
CA ASN A 141 12.78 -5.79 0.76
C ASN A 141 12.09 -6.96 1.47
N ALA A 142 12.86 -7.97 1.88
CA ALA A 142 12.33 -9.20 2.47
C ALA A 142 11.60 -8.99 3.83
N ASN A 143 11.86 -7.88 4.54
CA ASN A 143 11.12 -7.54 5.75
C ASN A 143 9.69 -7.08 5.45
N GLU A 144 9.46 -6.58 4.23
CA GLU A 144 8.17 -6.03 3.80
C GLU A 144 7.41 -7.00 2.90
N VAL A 145 8.10 -7.68 1.97
CA VAL A 145 7.56 -8.47 0.88
C VAL A 145 8.12 -9.88 0.90
N ALA A 146 7.25 -10.89 0.99
CA ALA A 146 7.62 -12.31 0.96
C ALA A 146 7.72 -12.85 -0.47
N ASP A 147 6.87 -12.37 -1.38
CA ASP A 147 6.81 -12.78 -2.78
C ASP A 147 6.14 -11.68 -3.62
N TRP A 148 6.34 -11.70 -4.92
CA TRP A 148 5.72 -10.74 -5.84
C TRP A 148 5.63 -11.28 -7.25
N HIS A 149 4.66 -10.79 -8.03
CA HIS A 149 4.56 -11.05 -9.46
C HIS A 149 3.77 -9.95 -10.18
N PHE A 150 3.95 -9.87 -11.48
CA PHE A 150 3.05 -9.12 -12.35
C PHE A 150 1.88 -10.00 -12.79
N THR A 151 0.69 -9.42 -12.87
CA THR A 151 -0.52 -10.12 -13.33
C THR A 151 -1.37 -9.20 -14.20
N ALA A 152 -2.02 -9.78 -15.22
CA ALA A 152 -2.94 -9.01 -16.05
C ALA A 152 -4.15 -8.55 -15.23
N PRO A 153 -4.68 -7.33 -15.47
CA PRO A 153 -5.84 -6.78 -14.77
C PRO A 153 -7.05 -7.71 -14.73
N GLU A 154 -7.34 -8.40 -15.82
CA GLU A 154 -8.48 -9.33 -15.93
C GLU A 154 -8.28 -10.61 -15.13
N VAL A 155 -7.02 -10.99 -14.85
CA VAL A 155 -6.70 -12.10 -13.94
C VAL A 155 -6.98 -11.68 -12.51
N LEU A 156 -6.54 -10.48 -12.11
CA LEU A 156 -6.83 -9.95 -10.77
C LEU A 156 -8.34 -9.75 -10.56
N ASP A 157 -9.07 -9.26 -11.58
CA ASP A 157 -10.54 -9.14 -11.52
C ASP A 157 -11.19 -10.49 -11.15
N ARG A 158 -10.76 -11.59 -11.78
CA ARG A 158 -11.28 -12.95 -11.51
C ARG A 158 -10.83 -13.48 -10.14
N GLU A 159 -9.57 -13.27 -9.79
CA GLU A 159 -9.03 -13.74 -8.51
C GLU A 159 -9.73 -13.09 -7.31
N LEU A 160 -9.99 -11.79 -7.36
CA LEU A 160 -10.73 -11.09 -6.30
C LEU A 160 -12.19 -11.57 -6.18
N GLN A 161 -12.79 -12.06 -7.26
CA GLN A 161 -14.14 -12.63 -7.24
C GLN A 161 -14.18 -14.06 -6.68
N HIS A 162 -13.19 -14.89 -7.00
CA HIS A 162 -13.21 -16.31 -6.64
C HIS A 162 -12.46 -16.64 -5.35
N ASN A 163 -11.40 -15.88 -5.05
CA ASN A 163 -10.48 -16.13 -3.94
C ASN A 163 -10.22 -14.88 -3.07
N PRO A 164 -11.26 -14.06 -2.72
CA PRO A 164 -11.06 -12.80 -2.00
C PRO A 164 -10.32 -12.96 -0.67
N GLN A 165 -10.45 -14.12 -0.02
CA GLN A 165 -9.80 -14.43 1.26
C GLN A 165 -8.26 -14.43 1.20
N ASN A 166 -7.67 -14.48 0.02
CA ASN A 166 -6.21 -14.43 -0.16
C ASN A 166 -5.67 -13.01 -0.25
N TYR A 167 -6.56 -12.02 -0.35
CA TYR A 167 -6.22 -10.63 -0.63
C TYR A 167 -6.58 -9.70 0.52
N THR A 168 -5.79 -8.64 0.68
CA THR A 168 -6.04 -7.63 1.71
C THR A 168 -7.36 -6.90 1.47
N PRO A 169 -8.06 -6.47 2.54
CA PRO A 169 -9.34 -5.76 2.41
C PRO A 169 -9.26 -4.49 1.56
N TRP A 170 -8.17 -3.71 1.71
CA TRP A 170 -8.02 -2.46 0.94
C TRP A 170 -7.85 -2.73 -0.56
N LEU A 171 -7.08 -3.76 -0.97
CA LEU A 171 -7.00 -4.13 -2.39
C LEU A 171 -8.38 -4.49 -2.95
N GLN A 172 -9.19 -5.22 -2.18
CA GLN A 172 -10.55 -5.59 -2.57
C GLN A 172 -11.48 -4.38 -2.71
N LEU A 173 -11.23 -3.29 -1.98
CA LEU A 173 -11.98 -2.02 -2.08
C LEU A 173 -11.46 -1.13 -3.21
N GLU A 174 -10.13 -1.04 -3.33
CA GLU A 174 -9.45 -0.11 -4.22
C GLU A 174 -9.51 -0.57 -5.69
N TRP A 175 -9.23 -1.85 -5.95
CA TRP A 175 -9.12 -2.36 -7.31
C TRP A 175 -10.40 -2.21 -8.14
N PRO A 176 -11.59 -2.62 -7.68
CA PRO A 176 -12.82 -2.41 -8.43
C PRO A 176 -13.09 -0.93 -8.74
N ARG A 177 -12.74 -0.03 -7.81
CA ARG A 177 -12.92 1.41 -7.99
C ARG A 177 -11.94 1.96 -9.04
N ILE A 178 -10.70 1.51 -9.05
CA ILE A 178 -9.72 1.85 -10.09
C ILE A 178 -10.23 1.40 -11.46
N ARG A 179 -10.66 0.13 -11.57
CA ARG A 179 -11.18 -0.43 -12.83
C ARG A 179 -12.39 0.32 -13.37
N ALA A 180 -13.34 0.66 -12.48
CA ALA A 180 -14.58 1.31 -12.87
C ALA A 180 -14.43 2.81 -13.20
N SER A 181 -13.60 3.54 -12.44
CA SER A 181 -13.63 5.00 -12.46
C SER A 181 -12.31 5.69 -12.80
N HIS A 182 -11.17 5.01 -12.64
CA HIS A 182 -9.84 5.60 -12.77
C HIS A 182 -8.95 4.91 -13.80
N TRP A 183 -9.45 3.90 -14.50
CA TRP A 183 -8.66 3.11 -15.45
C TRP A 183 -8.02 3.95 -16.55
N HIS A 184 -8.72 4.99 -17.03
CA HIS A 184 -8.18 5.93 -18.02
C HIS A 184 -6.93 6.68 -17.53
N GLN A 185 -6.82 6.96 -16.23
CA GLN A 185 -5.63 7.60 -15.63
C GLN A 185 -4.48 6.60 -15.52
N VAL A 186 -4.77 5.34 -15.23
CA VAL A 186 -3.76 4.26 -15.16
C VAL A 186 -3.12 4.02 -16.52
N ILE A 187 -3.89 3.98 -17.61
CA ILE A 187 -3.34 3.77 -18.95
C ILE A 187 -2.60 4.98 -19.51
N ALA A 188 -2.84 6.18 -18.95
CA ALA A 188 -2.17 7.43 -19.33
C ALA A 188 -0.92 7.75 -18.46
N ALA A 189 -0.67 6.95 -17.40
CA ALA A 189 0.41 7.14 -16.42
C ALA A 189 1.80 6.79 -16.97
#